data_5cb364cd66b5c5c2ab54e6ab06af9e57
#
_entry.id   5cb364cd66b5c5c2ab54e6ab06af9e57
#
_cell.length_a   1.000
_cell.length_b   1.000
_cell.length_c   1.000
_cell.angle_alpha   90.00
_cell.angle_beta   90.00
_cell.angle_gamma   90.00
#
_symmetry.space_group_name_H-M   'P 1'
#
loop_
_entity.id
_entity.type
_entity.pdbx_description
1 polymer ?
#
loop_
_entity_poly.entity_id
_entity_poly.type
_entity_poly.pdbx_seq_one_letter_code
_entity_poly.pdbx_strand_id
1 'polypeptide(L)'
;MYLYDFCKACYLKRDCRRIAGELDNSKMLSDFCFPNQVAKYNVEKANIPLRFQQARIDDFKDNPKLMVHMKDIVSNLLDGEGGVSLCLIGEKTGTGKTHCAAAVLNHYLVNTLRRRIEKKEDLFQDKPLAYFIDYALWVDTLRSRYSDEYDSEIVEPAFEVPVLVIDDIGAGKMSDYAREQTFILINTRYSNNLSTIITSNLSLEELSNPTVLGKRTVSRIMDNADIIEFCSTDRRSINNTFYIGSGR
;
A
#
# COMPACT_ATOMS: atom_id res chain seq x y z
N MET A 1 7.96 -5.79 -33.03
CA MET A 1 8.13 -5.47 -31.61
C MET A 1 7.71 -6.70 -30.84
N TYR A 2 8.62 -7.31 -30.14
CA TYR A 2 8.37 -8.61 -29.54
C TYR A 2 7.43 -8.49 -28.35
N LEU A 3 6.40 -9.33 -28.27
CA LEU A 3 5.45 -9.54 -27.15
C LEU A 3 6.13 -9.45 -25.78
N TYR A 4 7.39 -9.81 -25.72
CA TYR A 4 8.20 -9.93 -24.51
C TYR A 4 8.43 -8.62 -23.74
N ASP A 5 8.63 -7.50 -24.44
CA ASP A 5 9.01 -6.26 -23.74
C ASP A 5 7.79 -5.57 -23.09
N PHE A 6 6.63 -5.68 -23.74
CA PHE A 6 5.37 -5.19 -23.16
C PHE A 6 4.93 -6.06 -21.96
N CYS A 7 5.06 -7.38 -22.09
CA CYS A 7 4.70 -8.30 -21.02
C CYS A 7 5.68 -8.29 -19.83
N LYS A 8 6.93 -7.84 -20.00
CA LYS A 8 7.89 -7.69 -18.89
C LYS A 8 7.41 -6.67 -17.85
N ALA A 9 6.74 -5.60 -18.30
CA ALA A 9 6.19 -4.56 -17.45
C ALA A 9 4.75 -4.85 -16.99
N CYS A 10 4.13 -5.94 -17.44
CA CYS A 10 2.74 -6.26 -17.13
C CYS A 10 2.54 -6.63 -15.66
N TYR A 11 1.59 -6.01 -15.00
CA TYR A 11 1.22 -6.28 -13.61
C TYR A 11 0.73 -7.71 -13.39
N LEU A 12 0.07 -8.30 -14.41
CA LEU A 12 -0.48 -9.66 -14.38
C LEU A 12 0.47 -10.71 -14.95
N LYS A 13 1.73 -10.37 -15.17
CA LYS A 13 2.72 -11.20 -15.86
C LYS A 13 2.80 -12.64 -15.35
N ARG A 14 2.75 -12.86 -14.05
CA ARG A 14 2.90 -14.19 -13.42
C ARG A 14 1.75 -15.14 -13.74
N ASP A 15 0.58 -14.57 -13.99
CA ASP A 15 -0.68 -15.30 -14.15
C ASP A 15 -1.20 -15.24 -15.58
N CYS A 16 -0.37 -14.70 -16.46
CA CYS A 16 -0.73 -14.56 -17.86
C CYS A 16 -0.60 -15.91 -18.58
N ARG A 17 -1.72 -16.52 -18.92
CA ARG A 17 -1.78 -17.78 -19.66
C ARG A 17 -1.03 -17.75 -20.99
N ARG A 18 -0.85 -16.55 -21.59
CA ARG A 18 -0.06 -16.36 -22.80
C ARG A 18 1.44 -16.47 -22.54
N ILE A 19 1.92 -15.95 -21.40
CA ILE A 19 3.33 -16.09 -21.00
C ILE A 19 3.63 -17.54 -20.61
N ALA A 20 2.64 -18.23 -20.03
CA ALA A 20 2.73 -19.67 -19.74
C ALA A 20 2.67 -20.57 -20.99
N GLY A 21 2.46 -19.99 -22.18
CA GLY A 21 2.36 -20.77 -23.42
C GLY A 21 1.01 -21.48 -23.63
N GLU A 22 0.04 -21.22 -22.77
CA GLU A 22 -1.28 -21.84 -22.84
C GLU A 22 -2.22 -21.22 -23.88
N LEU A 23 -1.89 -20.03 -24.41
CA LEU A 23 -2.65 -19.33 -25.43
C LEU A 23 -1.78 -19.02 -26.63
N ASP A 24 -2.40 -19.11 -27.82
CA ASP A 24 -1.74 -18.80 -29.08
C ASP A 24 -1.16 -17.38 -29.09
N ASN A 25 0.14 -17.30 -29.30
CA ASN A 25 0.91 -16.07 -29.37
C ASN A 25 0.85 -15.40 -30.75
N SER A 26 0.23 -16.05 -31.75
CA SER A 26 0.16 -15.53 -33.14
C SER A 26 -0.78 -14.32 -33.27
N LYS A 27 -1.74 -14.14 -32.37
CA LYS A 27 -2.55 -12.93 -32.33
C LYS A 27 -1.80 -11.87 -31.54
N MET A 28 -1.22 -10.91 -32.27
CA MET A 28 -0.60 -9.73 -31.71
C MET A 28 -1.40 -9.21 -30.52
N LEU A 29 -0.75 -9.21 -29.36
CA LEU A 29 -1.14 -8.31 -28.30
C LEU A 29 -0.79 -6.90 -28.80
N SER A 30 -1.80 -6.21 -29.31
CA SER A 30 -1.77 -4.77 -29.39
C SER A 30 -1.53 -4.20 -27.97
N ASP A 31 -1.27 -2.91 -27.87
CA ASP A 31 -1.28 -2.13 -26.61
C ASP A 31 -2.60 -2.33 -25.80
N PHE A 32 -3.49 -3.18 -26.25
CA PHE A 32 -4.82 -3.52 -25.78
C PHE A 32 -4.93 -4.90 -25.11
N CYS A 33 -3.94 -5.29 -24.33
CA CYS A 33 -4.21 -6.40 -23.40
C CYS A 33 -5.18 -5.90 -22.32
N PHE A 34 -6.46 -6.22 -22.47
CA PHE A 34 -7.52 -5.76 -21.56
C PHE A 34 -7.19 -5.98 -20.06
N PRO A 35 -6.74 -7.16 -19.61
CA PRO A 35 -6.33 -7.32 -18.21
C PRO A 35 -5.20 -6.38 -17.78
N ASN A 36 -4.24 -6.09 -18.66
CA ASN A 36 -3.16 -5.15 -18.35
C ASN A 36 -3.66 -3.70 -18.28
N GLN A 37 -4.59 -3.30 -19.14
CA GLN A 37 -5.22 -1.98 -19.09
C GLN A 37 -5.98 -1.78 -17.78
N VAL A 38 -6.75 -2.79 -17.37
CA VAL A 38 -7.47 -2.75 -16.09
C VAL A 38 -6.51 -2.67 -14.92
N ALA A 39 -5.44 -3.46 -14.92
CA ALA A 39 -4.42 -3.43 -13.86
C ALA A 39 -3.75 -2.05 -13.79
N LYS A 40 -3.34 -1.49 -14.93
CA LYS A 40 -2.77 -0.16 -15.02
C LYS A 40 -3.71 0.90 -14.47
N TYR A 41 -4.97 0.90 -14.93
CA TYR A 41 -6.00 1.82 -14.45
C TYR A 41 -6.17 1.78 -12.93
N ASN A 42 -6.24 0.58 -12.33
CA ASN A 42 -6.41 0.45 -10.88
C ASN A 42 -5.16 0.89 -10.09
N VAL A 43 -3.96 0.67 -10.64
CA VAL A 43 -2.70 1.15 -10.02
C VAL A 43 -2.60 2.67 -10.08
N GLU A 44 -3.01 3.29 -11.20
CA GLU A 44 -3.07 4.74 -11.34
C GLU A 44 -4.11 5.34 -10.38
N LYS A 45 -5.31 4.77 -10.33
CA LYS A 45 -6.35 5.18 -9.37
C LYS A 45 -5.94 5.00 -7.90
N ALA A 46 -5.11 4.02 -7.59
CA ALA A 46 -4.58 3.82 -6.25
C ALA A 46 -3.52 4.85 -5.86
N ASN A 47 -3.20 5.82 -6.70
CA ASN A 47 -2.24 6.90 -6.46
C ASN A 47 -0.85 6.41 -6.02
N ILE A 48 -0.43 5.22 -6.48
CA ILE A 48 0.88 4.68 -6.15
C ILE A 48 1.96 5.48 -6.89
N PRO A 49 2.97 6.05 -6.20
CA PRO A 49 4.03 6.81 -6.85
C PRO A 49 4.72 6.00 -7.96
N LEU A 50 5.00 6.62 -9.10
CA LEU A 50 5.54 5.96 -10.31
C LEU A 50 6.72 5.02 -10.01
N ARG A 51 7.64 5.44 -9.13
CA ARG A 51 8.81 4.64 -8.73
C ARG A 51 8.45 3.34 -8.02
N PHE A 52 7.23 3.22 -7.46
CA PHE A 52 6.78 2.06 -6.68
C PHE A 52 5.68 1.24 -7.39
N GLN A 53 5.19 1.67 -8.54
CA GLN A 53 4.15 0.95 -9.28
C GLN A 53 4.58 -0.46 -9.71
N GLN A 54 5.88 -0.72 -9.77
CA GLN A 54 6.45 -2.05 -10.07
C GLN A 54 7.02 -2.77 -8.84
N ALA A 55 6.84 -2.22 -7.63
CA ALA A 55 7.29 -2.86 -6.41
C ALA A 55 6.59 -4.21 -6.20
N ARG A 56 7.35 -5.24 -5.83
CA ARG A 56 6.86 -6.63 -5.71
C ARG A 56 7.34 -7.26 -4.42
N ILE A 57 6.55 -8.18 -3.89
CA ILE A 57 6.94 -8.98 -2.73
C ILE A 57 8.23 -9.76 -3.03
N ASP A 58 8.43 -10.22 -4.26
CA ASP A 58 9.65 -10.96 -4.64
C ASP A 58 10.90 -10.10 -4.73
N ASP A 59 10.79 -8.78 -4.62
CA ASP A 59 11.95 -7.91 -4.47
C ASP A 59 12.65 -8.13 -3.13
N PHE A 60 11.99 -8.84 -2.20
CA PHE A 60 12.50 -9.21 -0.87
C PHE A 60 12.97 -10.67 -0.81
N LYS A 61 13.38 -11.25 -1.95
CA LYS A 61 13.83 -12.66 -2.08
C LYS A 61 14.94 -13.07 -1.11
N ASP A 62 15.76 -12.10 -0.68
CA ASP A 62 16.84 -12.31 0.28
C ASP A 62 16.32 -12.46 1.73
N ASN A 63 15.01 -12.21 1.96
CA ASN A 63 14.33 -12.44 3.22
C ASN A 63 13.05 -13.27 3.03
N PRO A 64 13.15 -14.59 2.95
CA PRO A 64 12.00 -15.47 2.72
C PRO A 64 10.91 -15.36 3.79
N LYS A 65 11.29 -15.10 5.06
CA LYS A 65 10.32 -14.95 6.17
C LYS A 65 9.45 -13.71 5.95
N LEU A 66 10.06 -12.58 5.56
CA LEU A 66 9.33 -11.36 5.24
C LEU A 66 8.40 -11.58 4.04
N MET A 67 8.88 -12.26 2.99
CA MET A 67 8.05 -12.56 1.83
C MET A 67 6.81 -13.40 2.17
N VAL A 68 6.97 -14.44 2.99
CA VAL A 68 5.84 -15.28 3.44
C VAL A 68 4.87 -14.41 4.22
N HIS A 69 5.35 -13.65 5.19
CA HIS A 69 4.52 -12.79 6.02
C HIS A 69 3.75 -11.73 5.20
N MET A 70 4.40 -11.09 4.23
CA MET A 70 3.70 -10.15 3.33
C MET A 70 2.60 -10.84 2.50
N LYS A 71 2.80 -12.09 2.07
CA LYS A 71 1.78 -12.86 1.35
C LYS A 71 0.62 -13.24 2.25
N ASP A 72 0.88 -13.59 3.51
CA ASP A 72 -0.15 -13.89 4.50
C ASP A 72 -1.00 -12.64 4.80
N ILE A 73 -0.38 -11.47 4.96
CA ILE A 73 -1.08 -10.19 5.10
C ILE A 73 -2.00 -9.94 3.90
N VAL A 74 -1.51 -10.12 2.67
CA VAL A 74 -2.34 -9.94 1.47
C VAL A 74 -3.49 -10.94 1.43
N SER A 75 -3.28 -12.19 1.84
CA SER A 75 -4.36 -13.18 1.94
C SER A 75 -5.46 -12.70 2.88
N ASN A 76 -5.10 -12.26 4.08
CA ASN A 76 -6.03 -11.74 5.08
C ASN A 76 -6.80 -10.50 4.56
N LEU A 77 -6.10 -9.57 3.87
CA LEU A 77 -6.73 -8.41 3.22
C LEU A 77 -7.74 -8.83 2.15
N LEU A 78 -7.47 -9.89 1.39
CA LEU A 78 -8.32 -10.38 0.31
C LEU A 78 -9.54 -11.17 0.83
N ASP A 79 -9.40 -11.83 1.98
CA ASP A 79 -10.47 -12.65 2.56
C ASP A 79 -11.53 -11.78 3.27
N GLY A 80 -11.28 -10.48 3.36
CA GLY A 80 -12.25 -9.50 3.87
C GLY A 80 -12.42 -9.60 5.39
N GLU A 81 -11.49 -10.23 6.10
CA GLU A 81 -11.37 -10.15 7.55
C GLU A 81 -10.93 -8.73 7.91
N GLY A 82 -11.83 -7.78 7.73
CA GLY A 82 -11.57 -6.36 7.77
C GLY A 82 -10.75 -5.93 8.98
N GLY A 83 -10.09 -4.77 8.86
CA GLY A 83 -9.28 -4.19 9.94
C GLY A 83 -7.86 -4.75 10.06
N VAL A 84 -7.39 -5.57 9.11
CA VAL A 84 -5.98 -5.99 9.06
C VAL A 84 -5.12 -4.76 8.80
N SER A 85 -4.25 -4.43 9.74
CA SER A 85 -3.32 -3.31 9.60
C SER A 85 -1.87 -3.79 9.59
N LEU A 86 -0.99 -2.98 8.98
CA LEU A 86 0.43 -3.26 8.90
C LEU A 86 1.21 -1.99 9.27
N CYS A 87 2.13 -2.11 10.21
CA CYS A 87 2.98 -1.03 10.65
C CYS A 87 4.45 -1.32 10.29
N LEU A 88 4.99 -0.55 9.35
CA LEU A 88 6.36 -0.67 8.86
C LEU A 88 7.19 0.45 9.46
N ILE A 89 7.95 0.15 10.50
CA ILE A 89 8.70 1.17 11.26
C ILE A 89 10.21 0.94 11.18
N GLY A 90 10.97 1.95 11.54
CA GLY A 90 12.43 1.87 11.65
C GLY A 90 13.11 3.20 11.41
N GLU A 91 14.04 3.57 12.29
CA GLU A 91 14.68 4.89 12.37
C GLU A 91 15.44 5.32 11.11
N LYS A 92 15.91 4.37 10.33
CA LYS A 92 16.75 4.69 9.16
C LYS A 92 15.93 4.86 7.90
N THR A 93 16.24 5.89 7.14
CA THR A 93 15.72 6.10 5.79
C THR A 93 16.33 5.10 4.80
N GLY A 94 15.66 4.83 3.68
CA GLY A 94 16.22 3.97 2.62
C GLY A 94 16.16 2.46 2.91
N THR A 95 15.63 2.02 4.05
CA THR A 95 15.54 0.60 4.45
C THR A 95 14.53 -0.21 3.65
N GLY A 96 13.64 0.44 2.88
CA GLY A 96 12.66 -0.23 2.03
C GLY A 96 11.25 -0.30 2.58
N LYS A 97 10.91 0.45 3.65
CA LYS A 97 9.53 0.51 4.21
C LYS A 97 8.48 0.88 3.17
N THR A 98 8.65 2.01 2.50
CA THR A 98 7.76 2.47 1.42
C THR A 98 7.65 1.44 0.28
N HIS A 99 8.79 0.83 -0.10
CA HIS A 99 8.79 -0.21 -1.12
C HIS A 99 8.01 -1.46 -0.66
N CYS A 100 8.14 -1.85 0.60
CA CYS A 100 7.39 -2.96 1.20
C CYS A 100 5.88 -2.66 1.20
N ALA A 101 5.48 -1.47 1.66
CA ALA A 101 4.08 -1.04 1.64
C ALA A 101 3.49 -1.09 0.23
N ALA A 102 4.20 -0.52 -0.74
CA ALA A 102 3.78 -0.53 -2.14
C ALA A 102 3.75 -1.94 -2.74
N ALA A 103 4.68 -2.82 -2.37
CA ALA A 103 4.69 -4.21 -2.82
C ALA A 103 3.47 -4.99 -2.31
N VAL A 104 3.08 -4.79 -1.04
CA VAL A 104 1.86 -5.37 -0.46
C VAL A 104 0.63 -4.84 -1.19
N LEU A 105 0.55 -3.53 -1.40
CA LEU A 105 -0.58 -2.88 -2.08
C LEU A 105 -0.73 -3.35 -3.53
N ASN A 106 0.37 -3.40 -4.29
CA ASN A 106 0.37 -3.91 -5.67
C ASN A 106 -0.08 -5.36 -5.72
N HIS A 107 0.39 -6.18 -4.78
CA HIS A 107 0.01 -7.60 -4.73
C HIS A 107 -1.48 -7.77 -4.37
N TYR A 108 -2.01 -6.95 -3.46
CA TYR A 108 -3.43 -6.89 -3.13
C TYR A 108 -4.27 -6.51 -4.37
N LEU A 109 -3.91 -5.43 -5.07
CA LEU A 109 -4.62 -4.99 -6.28
C LEU A 109 -4.67 -6.06 -7.36
N VAL A 110 -3.52 -6.67 -7.66
CA VAL A 110 -3.45 -7.74 -8.69
C VAL A 110 -4.33 -8.93 -8.33
N ASN A 111 -4.31 -9.38 -7.08
CA ASN A 111 -5.11 -10.54 -6.67
C ASN A 111 -6.60 -10.21 -6.54
N THR A 112 -6.95 -8.98 -6.14
CA THR A 112 -8.35 -8.51 -6.16
C THR A 112 -8.89 -8.53 -7.59
N LEU A 113 -8.15 -7.99 -8.55
CA LEU A 113 -8.56 -8.02 -9.96
C LEU A 113 -8.68 -9.44 -10.49
N ARG A 114 -7.77 -10.33 -10.10
CA ARG A 114 -7.86 -11.75 -10.49
C ARG A 114 -9.14 -12.39 -9.96
N ARG A 115 -9.44 -12.23 -8.65
CA ARG A 115 -10.69 -12.74 -8.04
C ARG A 115 -11.95 -12.20 -8.75
N ARG A 116 -11.95 -10.92 -9.13
CA ARG A 116 -13.04 -10.31 -9.90
C ARG A 116 -13.20 -10.88 -11.30
N ILE A 117 -12.09 -11.09 -12.01
CA ILE A 117 -12.10 -11.75 -13.33
C ILE A 117 -12.68 -13.15 -13.23
N GLU A 118 -12.26 -13.95 -12.24
CA GLU A 118 -12.77 -15.31 -12.00
C GLU A 118 -14.27 -15.33 -11.68
N LYS A 119 -14.72 -14.35 -10.89
CA LYS A 119 -16.13 -14.19 -10.52
C LYS A 119 -16.98 -13.46 -11.57
N LYS A 120 -16.37 -12.98 -12.66
CA LYS A 120 -17.03 -12.18 -13.73
C LYS A 120 -17.66 -10.89 -13.18
N GLU A 121 -17.06 -10.29 -12.17
CA GLU A 121 -17.47 -9.02 -11.60
C GLU A 121 -16.97 -7.84 -12.44
N ASP A 122 -17.54 -6.65 -12.23
CA ASP A 122 -17.09 -5.43 -12.90
C ASP A 122 -15.65 -5.09 -12.48
N LEU A 123 -14.81 -4.80 -13.48
CA LEU A 123 -13.41 -4.52 -13.32
C LEU A 123 -13.11 -3.02 -13.24
N PHE A 124 -14.03 -2.19 -13.72
CA PHE A 124 -13.93 -0.73 -13.67
C PHE A 124 -14.88 -0.21 -12.61
N GLN A 125 -14.31 0.32 -11.55
CA GLN A 125 -15.09 0.88 -10.45
C GLN A 125 -14.87 2.38 -10.35
N ASP A 126 -15.89 3.12 -9.95
CA ASP A 126 -15.80 4.57 -9.72
C ASP A 126 -14.86 4.87 -8.56
N LYS A 127 -14.90 4.06 -7.51
CA LYS A 127 -14.00 4.19 -6.35
C LYS A 127 -12.76 3.33 -6.51
N PRO A 128 -11.57 3.81 -6.07
CA PRO A 128 -10.37 3.00 -6.08
C PRO A 128 -10.49 1.80 -5.13
N LEU A 129 -9.85 0.67 -5.53
CA LEU A 129 -9.81 -0.55 -4.70
C LEU A 129 -8.87 -0.42 -3.50
N ALA A 130 -7.89 0.46 -3.62
CA ALA A 130 -6.91 0.78 -2.60
C ALA A 130 -6.37 2.19 -2.88
N TYR A 131 -5.71 2.81 -1.90
CA TYR A 131 -5.15 4.14 -2.10
C TYR A 131 -3.82 4.30 -1.36
N PHE A 132 -2.94 5.10 -1.95
CA PHE A 132 -1.64 5.42 -1.39
C PHE A 132 -1.55 6.92 -1.18
N ILE A 133 -1.27 7.37 0.03
CA ILE A 133 -1.03 8.78 0.34
C ILE A 133 0.40 9.00 0.82
N ASP A 134 1.04 10.03 0.30
CA ASP A 134 2.13 10.71 0.95
C ASP A 134 1.53 11.56 2.08
N TYR A 135 1.92 11.26 3.32
CA TYR A 135 1.31 11.88 4.49
C TYR A 135 1.47 13.40 4.52
N ALA A 136 2.64 13.90 4.14
CA ALA A 136 2.92 15.34 4.16
C ALA A 136 2.06 16.07 3.14
N LEU A 137 1.96 15.54 1.92
CA LEU A 137 1.12 16.10 0.85
C LEU A 137 -0.36 16.04 1.25
N TRP A 138 -0.84 14.94 1.82
CA TRP A 138 -2.22 14.79 2.26
C TRP A 138 -2.60 15.82 3.33
N VAL A 139 -1.73 16.05 4.32
CA VAL A 139 -1.95 17.08 5.35
C VAL A 139 -1.95 18.48 4.75
N ASP A 140 -1.08 18.76 3.78
CA ASP A 140 -1.01 20.05 3.11
C ASP A 140 -2.27 20.34 2.29
N THR A 141 -2.74 19.33 1.53
CA THR A 141 -4.01 19.42 0.80
C THR A 141 -5.20 19.66 1.74
N LEU A 142 -5.21 19.04 2.93
CA LEU A 142 -6.26 19.30 3.92
C LEU A 142 -6.26 20.76 4.43
N ARG A 143 -5.10 21.42 4.52
CA ARG A 143 -5.01 22.82 4.93
C ARG A 143 -5.64 23.76 3.91
N SER A 144 -5.60 23.40 2.62
CA SER A 144 -6.23 24.18 1.55
C SER A 144 -7.75 23.99 1.44
N ARG A 145 -8.38 23.25 2.37
CA ARG A 145 -9.81 22.88 2.34
C ARG A 145 -10.77 24.07 2.19
N TYR A 146 -10.35 25.24 2.59
CA TYR A 146 -11.15 26.47 2.50
C TYR A 146 -10.70 27.40 1.35
N SER A 147 -9.85 26.93 0.45
CA SER A 147 -9.40 27.63 -0.74
C SER A 147 -9.87 26.93 -2.01
N ASP A 148 -9.78 27.63 -3.14
CA ASP A 148 -10.08 27.05 -4.46
C ASP A 148 -9.05 25.96 -4.89
N GLU A 149 -8.00 25.77 -4.10
CA GLU A 149 -6.94 24.77 -4.33
C GLU A 149 -7.25 23.40 -3.65
N TYR A 150 -8.39 23.28 -2.97
CA TYR A 150 -8.74 22.01 -2.32
C TYR A 150 -9.09 20.93 -3.33
N ASP A 151 -8.34 19.87 -3.32
CA ASP A 151 -8.57 18.68 -4.14
C ASP A 151 -9.16 17.54 -3.30
N SER A 152 -10.47 17.39 -3.39
CA SER A 152 -11.20 16.32 -2.69
C SER A 152 -10.80 14.93 -3.20
N GLU A 153 -10.39 14.80 -4.46
CA GLU A 153 -9.97 13.53 -5.05
C GLU A 153 -8.70 12.97 -4.41
N ILE A 154 -7.87 13.83 -3.82
CA ILE A 154 -6.69 13.42 -3.04
C ILE A 154 -7.06 13.01 -1.62
N VAL A 155 -8.04 13.67 -1.02
CA VAL A 155 -8.33 13.53 0.42
C VAL A 155 -9.36 12.46 0.71
N GLU A 156 -10.49 12.48 -0.01
CA GLU A 156 -11.64 11.64 0.32
C GLU A 156 -11.39 10.12 0.19
N PRO A 157 -10.64 9.63 -0.82
CA PRO A 157 -10.39 8.20 -0.94
C PRO A 157 -9.74 7.59 0.30
N ALA A 158 -8.91 8.37 1.03
CA ALA A 158 -8.23 7.89 2.24
C ALA A 158 -9.20 7.43 3.34
N PHE A 159 -10.42 7.97 3.39
CA PHE A 159 -11.41 7.61 4.40
C PHE A 159 -12.23 6.37 4.05
N GLU A 160 -12.34 6.02 2.76
CA GLU A 160 -13.34 5.07 2.28
C GLU A 160 -12.75 3.78 1.69
N VAL A 161 -11.53 3.83 1.12
CA VAL A 161 -10.95 2.66 0.45
C VAL A 161 -10.76 1.47 1.41
N PRO A 162 -10.97 0.24 0.94
CA PRO A 162 -10.72 -0.96 1.74
C PRO A 162 -9.31 -1.02 2.33
N VAL A 163 -8.29 -0.69 1.52
CA VAL A 163 -6.88 -0.70 1.93
C VAL A 163 -6.24 0.65 1.65
N LEU A 164 -5.72 1.30 2.68
CA LEU A 164 -4.99 2.56 2.60
C LEU A 164 -3.52 2.37 2.97
N VAL A 165 -2.62 2.92 2.18
CA VAL A 165 -1.22 3.15 2.59
C VAL A 165 -1.04 4.61 2.99
N ILE A 166 -0.50 4.83 4.20
CA ILE A 166 -0.07 6.13 4.71
C ILE A 166 1.46 6.10 4.80
N ASP A 167 2.12 6.77 3.86
CA ASP A 167 3.58 6.75 3.78
C ASP A 167 4.21 7.90 4.56
N ASP A 168 5.26 7.57 5.33
CA ASP A 168 6.11 8.47 6.11
C ASP A 168 5.35 9.30 7.16
N ILE A 169 4.43 8.64 7.90
CA ILE A 169 3.68 9.29 8.97
C ILE A 169 4.60 9.72 10.12
N GLY A 170 4.37 10.91 10.64
CA GLY A 170 5.12 11.47 11.76
C GLY A 170 6.42 12.19 11.35
N ALA A 171 6.72 12.31 10.05
CA ALA A 171 7.86 13.09 9.58
C ALA A 171 7.71 14.58 9.93
N GLY A 172 8.73 15.14 10.58
CA GLY A 172 8.76 16.55 10.94
C GLY A 172 7.87 16.95 12.13
N LYS A 173 7.73 18.26 12.36
CA LYS A 173 6.84 18.79 13.41
C LYS A 173 5.38 18.69 12.98
N MET A 174 4.60 17.95 13.72
CA MET A 174 3.16 17.89 13.51
C MET A 174 2.45 19.08 14.18
N SER A 175 1.65 19.81 13.41
CA SER A 175 0.74 20.82 13.95
C SER A 175 -0.42 20.14 14.69
N ASP A 176 -1.10 20.88 15.58
CA ASP A 176 -2.31 20.40 16.26
C ASP A 176 -3.37 19.98 15.25
N TYR A 177 -3.55 20.75 14.19
CA TYR A 177 -4.45 20.44 13.09
C TYR A 177 -4.09 19.10 12.41
N ALA A 178 -2.82 18.88 12.06
CA ALA A 178 -2.39 17.63 11.44
C ALA A 178 -2.65 16.42 12.34
N ARG A 179 -2.40 16.56 13.67
CA ARG A 179 -2.70 15.51 14.64
C ARG A 179 -4.19 15.19 14.72
N GLU A 180 -5.01 16.23 14.76
CA GLU A 180 -6.46 16.07 14.80
C GLU A 180 -6.99 15.38 13.54
N GLN A 181 -6.58 15.81 12.35
CA GLN A 181 -7.01 15.21 11.09
C GLN A 181 -6.52 13.76 10.97
N THR A 182 -5.30 13.48 11.40
CA THR A 182 -4.79 12.10 11.45
C THR A 182 -5.60 11.23 12.39
N PHE A 183 -5.93 11.75 13.57
CA PHE A 183 -6.80 11.03 14.49
C PHE A 183 -8.18 10.75 13.88
N ILE A 184 -8.78 11.73 13.21
CA ILE A 184 -10.08 11.57 12.54
C ILE A 184 -9.96 10.46 11.46
N LEU A 185 -8.95 10.51 10.61
CA LEU A 185 -8.72 9.50 9.58
C LEU A 185 -8.59 8.10 10.18
N ILE A 186 -7.65 7.92 11.10
CA ILE A 186 -7.39 6.60 11.72
C ILE A 186 -8.62 6.11 12.48
N ASN A 187 -9.31 6.99 13.23
CA ASN A 187 -10.50 6.63 13.97
C ASN A 187 -11.66 6.20 13.04
N THR A 188 -11.87 6.92 11.94
CA THR A 188 -12.90 6.59 10.96
C THR A 188 -12.62 5.22 10.33
N ARG A 189 -11.38 4.97 9.91
CA ARG A 189 -10.99 3.69 9.32
C ARG A 189 -11.12 2.54 10.33
N TYR A 190 -10.65 2.75 11.55
CA TYR A 190 -10.79 1.79 12.65
C TYR A 190 -12.28 1.45 12.91
N SER A 191 -13.13 2.47 13.03
CA SER A 191 -14.57 2.28 13.30
C SER A 191 -15.31 1.58 12.15
N ASN A 192 -14.83 1.72 10.93
CA ASN A 192 -15.39 1.08 9.74
C ASN A 192 -14.68 -0.22 9.37
N ASN A 193 -13.79 -0.71 10.24
CA ASN A 193 -13.04 -1.95 10.01
C ASN A 193 -12.23 -1.96 8.69
N LEU A 194 -11.67 -0.80 8.30
CA LEU A 194 -10.89 -0.63 7.08
C LEU A 194 -9.40 -0.82 7.35
N SER A 195 -8.72 -1.52 6.45
CA SER A 195 -7.31 -1.90 6.60
C SER A 195 -6.37 -0.74 6.31
N THR A 196 -5.35 -0.55 7.16
CA THR A 196 -4.39 0.56 7.04
C THR A 196 -2.95 0.05 7.12
N ILE A 197 -2.15 0.38 6.12
CA ILE A 197 -0.71 0.12 6.07
C ILE A 197 0.00 1.45 6.34
N ILE A 198 0.87 1.47 7.34
CA ILE A 198 1.57 2.68 7.75
C ILE A 198 3.07 2.48 7.61
N THR A 199 3.77 3.47 7.09
CA THR A 199 5.23 3.53 7.18
C THR A 199 5.66 4.70 8.05
N SER A 200 6.71 4.53 8.86
CA SER A 200 7.29 5.60 9.67
C SER A 200 8.79 5.41 9.89
N ASN A 201 9.49 6.54 10.00
CA ASN A 201 10.87 6.58 10.46
C ASN A 201 10.97 6.69 11.99
N LEU A 202 9.84 6.74 12.67
CA LEU A 202 9.75 6.80 14.13
C LEU A 202 9.43 5.41 14.70
N SER A 203 9.89 5.16 15.92
CA SER A 203 9.46 4.02 16.72
C SER A 203 8.00 4.21 17.19
N LEU A 204 7.37 3.14 17.66
CA LEU A 204 6.02 3.21 18.24
C LEU A 204 5.96 4.10 19.48
N GLU A 205 7.03 4.15 20.26
CA GLU A 205 7.13 5.01 21.43
C GLU A 205 7.15 6.49 21.00
N GLU A 206 7.96 6.84 20.01
CA GLU A 206 8.02 8.19 19.45
C GLU A 206 6.70 8.60 18.81
N LEU A 207 6.06 7.71 18.04
CA LEU A 207 4.72 7.95 17.48
C LEU A 207 3.67 8.20 18.58
N SER A 208 3.81 7.55 19.74
CA SER A 208 2.91 7.70 20.89
C SER A 208 3.09 9.02 21.64
N ASN A 209 4.12 9.81 21.32
CA ASN A 209 4.34 11.12 21.91
C ASN A 209 3.15 12.04 21.59
N PRO A 210 2.60 12.81 22.58
CA PRO A 210 1.49 13.73 22.36
C PRO A 210 1.77 14.81 21.31
N THR A 211 3.03 15.12 21.03
CA THR A 211 3.42 16.10 20.00
C THR A 211 3.51 15.48 18.60
N VAL A 212 3.39 14.15 18.47
CA VAL A 212 3.37 13.40 17.20
C VAL A 212 1.94 12.92 16.95
N LEU A 213 1.60 11.66 17.24
CA LEU A 213 0.25 11.12 17.06
C LEU A 213 -0.52 10.99 18.39
N GLY A 214 0.20 10.77 19.47
CA GLY A 214 -0.36 10.49 20.79
C GLY A 214 -0.83 9.04 20.95
N LYS A 215 -0.89 8.61 22.22
CA LYS A 215 -1.23 7.22 22.60
C LYS A 215 -2.56 6.73 22.03
N ARG A 216 -3.56 7.61 21.97
CA ARG A 216 -4.91 7.24 21.51
C ARG A 216 -4.94 6.85 20.03
N THR A 217 -4.22 7.59 19.19
CA THR A 217 -4.11 7.28 17.75
C THR A 217 -3.32 6.00 17.53
N VAL A 218 -2.16 5.88 18.19
CA VAL A 218 -1.29 4.70 18.07
C VAL A 218 -1.99 3.44 18.56
N SER A 219 -2.77 3.52 19.65
CA SER A 219 -3.55 2.37 20.13
C SER A 219 -4.52 1.83 19.07
N ARG A 220 -5.17 2.68 18.29
CA ARG A 220 -6.05 2.27 17.19
C ARG A 220 -5.30 1.67 15.99
N ILE A 221 -4.13 2.24 15.68
CA ILE A 221 -3.26 1.69 14.64
C ILE A 221 -2.84 0.28 15.02
N MET A 222 -2.51 0.06 16.29
CA MET A 222 -1.95 -1.18 16.82
C MET A 222 -2.98 -2.28 17.09
N ASP A 223 -4.26 -1.94 17.16
CA ASP A 223 -5.35 -2.87 17.54
C ASP A 223 -5.52 -3.91 16.46
N ASN A 224 -5.02 -4.49 15.74
CA ASN A 224 -4.98 -5.51 14.70
C ASN A 224 -3.82 -5.31 13.71
N ALA A 225 -2.72 -4.69 14.17
CA ALA A 225 -1.60 -4.45 13.30
C ALA A 225 -0.50 -5.53 13.47
N ASP A 226 -0.02 -6.02 12.35
CA ASP A 226 1.28 -6.66 12.30
C ASP A 226 2.36 -5.58 12.23
N ILE A 227 3.44 -5.77 12.98
CA ILE A 227 4.55 -4.83 13.03
C ILE A 227 5.76 -5.44 12.36
N ILE A 228 6.34 -4.72 11.41
CA ILE A 228 7.62 -5.07 10.80
C ILE A 228 8.60 -3.95 11.09
N GLU A 229 9.60 -4.24 11.91
CA GLU A 229 10.66 -3.30 12.23
C GLU A 229 11.89 -3.52 11.34
N PHE A 230 12.30 -2.45 10.66
CA PHE A 230 13.44 -2.42 9.76
C PHE A 230 14.68 -1.93 10.52
N CYS A 231 15.51 -2.86 11.00
CA CYS A 231 16.61 -2.57 11.93
C CYS A 231 17.97 -2.31 11.28
N SER A 232 18.12 -2.48 9.97
CA SER A 232 19.43 -2.40 9.33
C SER A 232 19.62 -1.19 8.43
N THR A 233 20.88 -0.93 8.16
CA THR A 233 21.36 0.11 7.24
C THR A 233 21.10 -0.29 5.80
N ASP A 234 20.40 0.55 5.05
CA ASP A 234 20.20 0.53 3.60
C ASP A 234 19.90 -0.86 3.00
N ARG A 235 18.76 -0.97 2.33
CA ARG A 235 18.33 -2.14 1.55
C ARG A 235 19.39 -2.66 0.55
N ARG A 236 20.37 -1.82 0.25
CA ARG A 236 21.51 -2.13 -0.61
C ARG A 236 22.62 -2.88 0.09
N SER A 237 22.59 -2.99 1.42
CA SER A 237 23.54 -3.78 2.20
C SER A 237 23.00 -5.21 2.41
N ILE A 238 23.87 -6.21 2.32
CA ILE A 238 23.56 -7.64 2.25
C ILE A 238 22.92 -8.22 3.54
N ASN A 239 22.82 -7.45 4.62
CA ASN A 239 22.38 -7.92 5.94
C ASN A 239 21.17 -7.14 6.48
N ASN A 240 20.05 -7.18 5.79
CA ASN A 240 18.81 -6.60 6.30
C ASN A 240 18.19 -7.51 7.36
N THR A 241 18.09 -7.03 8.59
CA THR A 241 17.40 -7.71 9.70
C THR A 241 16.03 -7.07 9.89
N PHE A 242 15.01 -7.94 9.96
CA PHE A 242 13.63 -7.53 10.22
C PHE A 242 13.10 -8.29 11.43
N TYR A 243 12.36 -7.59 12.27
CA TYR A 243 11.58 -8.21 13.34
C TYR A 243 10.10 -8.11 12.98
N ILE A 244 9.38 -9.22 13.20
CA ILE A 244 7.94 -9.30 12.97
C ILE A 244 7.30 -9.50 14.34
N GLY A 245 6.45 -8.55 14.72
CA GLY A 245 5.64 -8.61 15.92
C GLY A 245 4.16 -8.48 15.59
N SER A 246 3.28 -8.98 16.43
CA SER A 246 1.84 -8.77 16.32
C SER A 246 1.36 -7.88 17.46
N GLY A 247 0.46 -6.96 17.18
CA GLY A 247 -0.19 -6.07 18.16
C GLY A 247 -1.32 -6.74 18.95
N ARG A 248 -1.41 -8.10 18.91
CA ARG A 248 -2.45 -8.87 19.60
C ARG A 248 -2.11 -9.11 21.04
#